data_dc7545338b6100faffa579a742f02be6
#
_entry.id   dc7545338b6100faffa579a742f02be6
#
_cell.length_a   1.000
_cell.length_b   1.000
_cell.length_c   1.000
_cell.angle_alpha   90.00
_cell.angle_beta   90.00
_cell.angle_gamma   90.00
#
_symmetry.space_group_name_H-M   'P 1'
#
loop_
_entity.id
_entity.type
_entity.pdbx_description
1 polymer ?
#
loop_
_entity_poly.entity_id
_entity_poly.type
_entity_poly.pdbx_seq_one_letter_code
_entity_poly.pdbx_strand_id
1 'polypeptide(L)'
;MITLASSKSTTVWNGTVNLVDGYTVESGEILIVEAGTQINLGDDKDILVAGRMTVQGTSSSPVILNSIMGNHDGLIFNSSSNGLGSKIDNLTIRNSEYGVTIYGSNPILNNLRVENADLVAIDIFDSASPRINDLIIEGGGQDIPLNTNWRKGIGLSVGASSSPIVNGAIINDLVTRGLNYWGNSGGIISNLHVSNISGATTSIAAGIWVEDSLPLITDSSISRSDNGIYVRHITQGWNTRPTFSNVVVEDSQYRGVMVEQYNHSQFSNLPMNAVFTNLVIRGTGGVDAKTPGLGIAALDVNTSGIRIEGALIENNPVVGFRAYMIDSSMIVNNLTLLDNGENGFSVPFNDRAGLFWRSSNWGTSGPPTLNNLVVRNSSGSGVLLWKGGVQGTNWNISDNGASGVDFREFHPDVNAVQSFNNTGHGISVKDSSNVELEYIVTSGNGINSLSSSLGSGFYFEESNDVVSGGKNVSCYMCSSFNDEWGVTVRDSIDLQLIDLTIRN
;
A
#
# COMPACT_ATOMS: atom_id res chain seq x y z
N MET A 1 35.74 10.29 47.90
CA MET A 1 36.18 10.01 46.52
C MET A 1 35.66 11.15 45.67
N ILE A 2 36.50 12.09 45.24
CA ILE A 2 36.12 13.21 44.38
C ILE A 2 36.12 12.66 42.97
N THR A 3 34.97 12.41 42.41
CA THR A 3 34.83 12.13 40.98
C THR A 3 35.14 13.43 40.24
N LEU A 4 36.36 13.52 39.68
CA LEU A 4 36.66 14.56 38.71
C LEU A 4 35.67 14.43 37.54
N ALA A 5 34.83 15.42 37.38
CA ALA A 5 34.03 15.53 36.15
C ALA A 5 35.02 15.61 34.97
N SER A 6 35.04 14.60 34.13
CA SER A 6 35.77 14.62 32.86
C SER A 6 35.36 15.90 32.13
N SER A 7 36.34 16.79 31.88
CA SER A 7 36.08 17.98 31.05
C SER A 7 35.69 17.50 29.67
N LYS A 8 34.47 17.84 29.24
CA LYS A 8 34.01 17.50 27.87
C LYS A 8 34.97 18.18 26.89
N SER A 9 35.71 17.39 26.09
CA SER A 9 36.48 17.93 24.99
C SER A 9 35.56 18.44 23.88
N THR A 10 35.89 19.60 23.34
CA THR A 10 35.15 20.14 22.19
C THR A 10 36.10 20.24 21.00
N THR A 11 35.74 19.55 19.94
CA THR A 11 36.43 19.57 18.65
C THR A 11 35.62 20.39 17.64
N VAL A 12 36.24 21.28 16.91
CA VAL A 12 35.57 22.11 15.87
C VAL A 12 36.20 21.82 14.52
N TRP A 13 35.35 21.50 13.54
CA TRP A 13 35.76 21.34 12.15
C TRP A 13 35.28 22.50 11.30
N ASN A 14 36.19 23.03 10.45
CA ASN A 14 35.89 24.02 9.43
C ASN A 14 36.76 23.81 8.21
N GLY A 15 36.35 24.37 7.06
CA GLY A 15 37.08 24.22 5.79
C GLY A 15 37.09 22.79 5.28
N THR A 16 38.23 22.24 4.90
CA THR A 16 38.37 20.87 4.39
C THR A 16 38.97 19.94 5.44
N VAL A 17 38.26 18.84 5.75
CA VAL A 17 38.65 17.82 6.71
C VAL A 17 38.75 16.48 5.97
N ASN A 18 39.96 15.88 5.95
CA ASN A 18 40.21 14.60 5.32
C ASN A 18 40.41 13.50 6.39
N LEU A 19 39.54 12.49 6.36
CA LEU A 19 39.47 11.41 7.34
C LEU A 19 39.69 10.06 6.63
N VAL A 20 40.95 9.76 6.34
CA VAL A 20 41.35 8.53 5.62
C VAL A 20 40.98 7.27 6.41
N ASP A 21 41.06 7.33 7.74
CA ASP A 21 40.82 6.20 8.65
C ASP A 21 39.46 6.30 9.39
N GLY A 22 38.60 7.26 9.02
CA GLY A 22 37.34 7.56 9.72
C GLY A 22 37.57 8.43 10.96
N TYR A 23 36.53 8.58 11.80
CA TYR A 23 36.60 9.34 13.05
C TYR A 23 35.58 8.85 14.08
N THR A 24 35.98 8.80 15.34
CA THR A 24 35.06 8.53 16.44
C THR A 24 34.87 9.77 17.31
N VAL A 25 33.64 10.25 17.43
CA VAL A 25 33.24 11.23 18.45
C VAL A 25 33.06 10.45 19.75
N GLU A 26 34.07 10.48 20.62
CA GLU A 26 34.10 9.67 21.84
C GLU A 26 33.02 10.08 22.86
N SER A 27 32.64 9.16 23.74
CA SER A 27 31.71 9.46 24.83
C SER A 27 32.27 10.62 25.70
N GLY A 28 31.45 11.68 25.81
CA GLY A 28 31.89 12.92 26.50
C GLY A 28 32.53 13.96 25.59
N GLU A 29 32.86 13.65 24.36
CA GLU A 29 33.28 14.62 23.34
C GLU A 29 32.08 15.36 22.73
N ILE A 30 32.30 16.61 22.31
CA ILE A 30 31.37 17.41 21.51
C ILE A 30 32.10 17.78 20.21
N LEU A 31 31.61 17.25 19.10
CA LEU A 31 32.05 17.66 17.77
C LEU A 31 31.11 18.72 17.21
N ILE A 32 31.69 19.86 16.82
CA ILE A 32 30.97 20.93 16.11
C ILE A 32 31.54 21.00 14.71
N VAL A 33 30.66 20.92 13.69
CA VAL A 33 30.99 21.07 12.28
C VAL A 33 30.39 22.36 11.77
N GLU A 34 31.22 23.32 11.41
CA GLU A 34 30.77 24.64 10.98
C GLU A 34 30.23 24.63 9.53
N ALA A 35 29.43 25.64 9.19
CA ALA A 35 28.84 25.79 7.87
C ALA A 35 29.90 25.82 6.75
N GLY A 36 29.62 25.16 5.62
CA GLY A 36 30.49 25.09 4.47
C GLY A 36 31.66 24.11 4.59
N THR A 37 31.76 23.37 5.70
CA THR A 37 32.80 22.35 5.88
C THR A 37 32.66 21.24 4.84
N GLN A 38 33.78 20.83 4.24
CA GLN A 38 33.91 19.69 3.34
C GLN A 38 34.58 18.56 4.08
N ILE A 39 33.90 17.46 4.31
CA ILE A 39 34.45 16.27 4.99
C ILE A 39 34.63 15.19 3.92
N ASN A 40 35.84 14.67 3.79
CA ASN A 40 36.20 13.62 2.87
C ASN A 40 36.57 12.37 3.64
N LEU A 41 35.78 11.29 3.54
CA LEU A 41 36.02 10.00 4.17
C LEU A 41 36.81 9.06 3.25
N GLY A 42 37.62 8.20 3.84
CA GLY A 42 38.22 7.05 3.15
C GLY A 42 37.18 6.03 2.74
N ASP A 43 37.56 5.12 1.85
CA ASP A 43 36.76 3.97 1.40
C ASP A 43 36.47 3.04 2.58
N ASP A 44 35.20 2.58 2.71
CA ASP A 44 34.69 1.78 3.84
C ASP A 44 34.97 2.42 5.22
N LYS A 45 34.91 3.75 5.32
CA LYS A 45 35.11 4.47 6.59
C LYS A 45 33.86 5.24 6.98
N ASP A 46 33.71 5.46 8.29
CA ASP A 46 32.58 6.13 8.90
C ASP A 46 32.98 7.29 9.85
N ILE A 47 31.99 8.05 10.26
CA ILE A 47 32.06 8.89 11.46
C ILE A 47 31.14 8.27 12.51
N LEU A 48 31.73 7.60 13.51
CA LEU A 48 31.01 7.00 14.63
C LEU A 48 30.74 8.05 15.73
N VAL A 49 29.50 8.27 16.07
CA VAL A 49 29.07 9.23 17.10
C VAL A 49 28.64 8.49 18.37
N ALA A 50 29.54 8.38 19.33
CA ALA A 50 29.27 7.90 20.70
C ALA A 50 29.11 9.08 21.69
N GLY A 51 29.58 10.26 21.32
CA GLY A 51 29.44 11.53 22.02
C GLY A 51 28.30 12.37 21.42
N ARG A 52 28.49 13.69 21.43
CA ARG A 52 27.54 14.65 20.84
C ARG A 52 28.09 15.24 19.54
N MET A 53 27.32 15.24 18.50
CA MET A 53 27.67 15.91 17.23
C MET A 53 26.66 17.02 16.91
N THR A 54 27.17 18.18 16.48
CA THR A 54 26.38 19.31 16.03
C THR A 54 26.91 19.78 14.68
N VAL A 55 26.14 19.61 13.63
CA VAL A 55 26.43 20.14 12.29
C VAL A 55 25.64 21.42 12.09
N GLN A 56 26.33 22.51 11.74
CA GLN A 56 25.77 23.86 11.66
C GLN A 56 25.72 24.37 10.21
N GLY A 57 25.44 23.49 9.25
CA GLY A 57 25.24 23.89 7.86
C GLY A 57 24.08 24.87 7.71
N THR A 58 24.10 25.64 6.65
CA THR A 58 23.00 26.53 6.24
C THR A 58 22.59 26.20 4.81
N SER A 59 21.42 26.69 4.37
CA SER A 59 20.98 26.49 2.98
C SER A 59 21.95 27.08 1.93
N SER A 60 22.66 28.16 2.29
CA SER A 60 23.67 28.79 1.41
C SER A 60 25.08 28.22 1.57
N SER A 61 25.34 27.51 2.65
CA SER A 61 26.64 26.91 2.98
C SER A 61 26.43 25.57 3.69
N PRO A 62 25.93 24.55 3.00
CA PRO A 62 25.73 23.23 3.59
C PRO A 62 27.09 22.60 3.96
N VAL A 63 27.06 21.71 4.92
CA VAL A 63 28.19 20.79 5.17
C VAL A 63 28.08 19.65 4.16
N ILE A 64 29.19 19.23 3.59
CA ILE A 64 29.23 18.12 2.62
C ILE A 64 30.11 17.01 3.19
N LEU A 65 29.56 15.80 3.24
CA LEU A 65 30.28 14.56 3.53
C LEU A 65 30.36 13.76 2.22
N ASN A 66 31.56 13.45 1.78
CA ASN A 66 31.79 12.76 0.52
C ASN A 66 32.92 11.73 0.67
N SER A 67 33.05 10.83 -0.29
CA SER A 67 34.16 9.88 -0.34
C SER A 67 35.42 10.48 -0.99
N ILE A 68 36.59 10.07 -0.53
CA ILE A 68 37.88 10.34 -1.19
C ILE A 68 38.00 9.47 -2.46
N MET A 69 37.65 8.18 -2.33
CA MET A 69 37.62 7.18 -3.39
C MET A 69 36.62 6.10 -2.98
N GLY A 70 35.88 5.54 -3.93
CA GLY A 70 34.89 4.49 -3.64
C GLY A 70 33.67 5.02 -2.85
N ASN A 71 33.18 4.24 -1.93
CA ASN A 71 32.04 4.56 -1.06
C ASN A 71 32.45 4.53 0.41
N HIS A 72 31.88 5.39 1.21
CA HIS A 72 32.06 5.42 2.66
C HIS A 72 30.81 4.91 3.39
N ASP A 73 30.98 4.52 4.68
CA ASP A 73 29.89 4.00 5.53
C ASP A 73 29.07 5.10 6.25
N GLY A 74 29.34 6.37 5.92
CA GLY A 74 28.54 7.49 6.34
C GLY A 74 28.68 7.91 7.79
N LEU A 75 27.54 8.28 8.39
CA LEU A 75 27.45 8.81 9.75
C LEU A 75 26.67 7.82 10.63
N ILE A 76 27.28 7.36 11.72
CA ILE A 76 26.70 6.34 12.60
C ILE A 76 26.43 6.92 13.99
N PHE A 77 25.17 7.04 14.40
CA PHE A 77 24.79 7.36 15.77
C PHE A 77 24.52 6.08 16.55
N ASN A 78 25.31 5.78 17.57
CA ASN A 78 25.11 4.62 18.41
C ASN A 78 24.33 4.95 19.71
N SER A 79 23.97 3.93 20.47
CA SER A 79 23.20 4.06 21.72
C SER A 79 23.89 4.93 22.78
N SER A 80 25.24 5.04 22.75
CA SER A 80 25.97 5.91 23.68
C SER A 80 25.72 7.39 23.44
N SER A 81 25.34 7.78 22.23
CA SER A 81 24.98 9.17 21.87
C SER A 81 23.54 9.55 22.25
N ASN A 82 22.74 8.58 22.73
CA ASN A 82 21.34 8.82 23.06
C ASN A 82 21.17 9.86 24.18
N GLY A 83 20.24 10.78 23.99
CA GLY A 83 19.95 11.85 24.95
C GLY A 83 21.01 12.94 25.04
N LEU A 84 22.11 12.87 24.29
CA LEU A 84 23.17 13.89 24.29
C LEU A 84 22.83 15.11 23.44
N GLY A 85 21.72 15.08 22.68
CA GLY A 85 21.21 16.21 21.91
C GLY A 85 22.02 16.48 20.64
N SER A 86 22.45 15.43 19.94
CA SER A 86 23.05 15.56 18.62
C SER A 86 22.06 16.19 17.64
N LYS A 87 22.54 17.16 16.84
CA LYS A 87 21.73 17.91 15.89
C LYS A 87 22.49 18.11 14.59
N ILE A 88 21.86 17.79 13.49
CA ILE A 88 22.42 17.90 12.15
C ILE A 88 21.53 18.87 11.36
N ASP A 89 22.07 20.00 10.96
CA ASP A 89 21.40 20.99 10.13
C ASP A 89 22.12 21.11 8.78
N ASN A 90 21.40 21.00 7.67
CA ASN A 90 21.86 21.18 6.29
C ASN A 90 23.16 20.40 5.99
N LEU A 91 23.10 19.08 6.09
CA LEU A 91 24.14 18.15 5.69
C LEU A 91 23.77 17.50 4.36
N THR A 92 24.74 17.45 3.43
CA THR A 92 24.65 16.63 2.21
C THR A 92 25.66 15.49 2.30
N ILE A 93 25.19 14.25 2.15
CA ILE A 93 26.02 13.03 2.10
C ILE A 93 25.99 12.49 0.69
N ARG A 94 27.14 12.14 0.14
CA ARG A 94 27.30 11.67 -1.24
C ARG A 94 28.14 10.41 -1.33
N ASN A 95 27.76 9.52 -2.25
CA ASN A 95 28.56 8.34 -2.62
C ASN A 95 28.92 7.49 -1.39
N SER A 96 27.91 6.93 -0.76
CA SER A 96 28.06 6.11 0.45
C SER A 96 27.43 4.72 0.27
N GLU A 97 27.89 3.73 1.05
CA GLU A 97 27.09 2.51 1.22
C GLU A 97 25.87 2.79 2.10
N TYR A 98 26.11 3.41 3.26
CA TYR A 98 25.07 3.92 4.17
C TYR A 98 25.23 5.42 4.31
N GLY A 99 24.14 6.17 4.19
CA GLY A 99 24.19 7.62 4.42
C GLY A 99 24.24 7.94 5.92
N VAL A 100 23.17 7.62 6.65
CA VAL A 100 23.08 7.77 8.11
C VAL A 100 22.52 6.50 8.72
N THR A 101 23.24 5.94 9.68
CA THR A 101 22.81 4.81 10.49
C THR A 101 22.53 5.27 11.92
N ILE A 102 21.35 4.93 12.46
CA ILE A 102 20.93 5.32 13.82
C ILE A 102 20.46 4.07 14.55
N TYR A 103 21.21 3.64 15.57
CA TYR A 103 20.77 2.54 16.41
C TYR A 103 20.77 2.92 17.90
N GLY A 104 19.62 2.73 18.54
CA GLY A 104 19.44 3.05 19.96
C GLY A 104 19.63 4.52 20.32
N SER A 105 19.56 5.45 19.35
CA SER A 105 19.84 6.89 19.56
C SER A 105 18.75 7.75 18.93
N ASN A 106 18.65 9.02 19.37
CA ASN A 106 17.56 9.92 18.97
C ASN A 106 18.10 11.32 18.55
N PRO A 107 18.91 11.41 17.48
CA PRO A 107 19.35 12.70 16.95
C PRO A 107 18.21 13.47 16.29
N ILE A 108 18.41 14.78 16.12
CA ILE A 108 17.55 15.64 15.31
C ILE A 108 18.26 15.92 13.99
N LEU A 109 17.61 15.57 12.88
CA LEU A 109 18.15 15.78 11.53
C LEU A 109 17.23 16.75 10.79
N ASN A 110 17.76 17.89 10.34
CA ASN A 110 17.02 18.89 9.61
C ASN A 110 17.69 19.18 8.26
N ASN A 111 16.92 19.25 7.19
CA ASN A 111 17.41 19.52 5.84
C ASN A 111 18.58 18.60 5.47
N LEU A 112 18.40 17.30 5.70
CA LEU A 112 19.39 16.29 5.33
C LEU A 112 19.16 15.85 3.88
N ARG A 113 20.24 15.81 3.12
CA ARG A 113 20.24 15.29 1.74
C ARG A 113 21.20 14.11 1.63
N VAL A 114 20.74 13.01 1.07
CA VAL A 114 21.57 11.83 0.78
C VAL A 114 21.48 11.53 -0.72
N GLU A 115 22.61 11.51 -1.39
CA GLU A 115 22.74 11.28 -2.82
C GLU A 115 23.58 10.03 -3.09
N ASN A 116 23.05 9.10 -3.88
CA ASN A 116 23.75 7.87 -4.30
C ASN A 116 24.21 6.99 -3.13
N ALA A 117 23.27 6.59 -2.27
CA ALA A 117 23.56 5.59 -1.25
C ALA A 117 23.34 4.18 -1.81
N ASP A 118 24.34 3.33 -1.84
CA ASP A 118 24.28 2.03 -2.50
C ASP A 118 23.38 1.03 -1.77
N LEU A 119 23.42 1.00 -0.46
CA LEU A 119 22.62 0.09 0.35
C LEU A 119 21.41 0.80 0.96
N VAL A 120 21.61 1.62 2.00
CA VAL A 120 20.51 2.30 2.70
C VAL A 120 20.87 3.76 2.94
N ALA A 121 20.07 4.69 2.44
CA ALA A 121 20.35 6.10 2.65
C ALA A 121 20.19 6.51 4.12
N ILE A 122 19.11 6.05 4.79
CA ILE A 122 18.92 6.22 6.24
C ILE A 122 18.42 4.92 6.85
N ASP A 123 19.17 4.37 7.82
CA ASP A 123 18.82 3.13 8.52
C ASP A 123 18.60 3.39 10.02
N ILE A 124 17.40 3.14 10.52
CA ILE A 124 16.95 3.40 11.88
C ILE A 124 16.53 2.09 12.53
N PHE A 125 17.22 1.66 13.58
CA PHE A 125 16.88 0.41 14.25
C PHE A 125 17.26 0.42 15.74
N ASP A 126 16.97 -0.69 16.44
CA ASP A 126 17.26 -0.86 17.85
C ASP A 126 16.55 0.15 18.76
N SER A 127 15.23 0.26 18.60
CA SER A 127 14.36 1.15 19.39
C SER A 127 14.70 2.64 19.28
N ALA A 128 15.35 3.05 18.20
CA ALA A 128 15.65 4.45 17.93
C ALA A 128 14.40 5.24 17.54
N SER A 129 14.33 6.50 17.98
CA SER A 129 13.19 7.39 17.72
C SER A 129 13.66 8.80 17.34
N PRO A 130 14.46 8.95 16.26
CA PRO A 130 14.95 10.25 15.83
C PRO A 130 13.81 11.13 15.30
N ARG A 131 14.08 12.44 15.27
CA ARG A 131 13.23 13.40 14.57
C ARG A 131 13.93 13.85 13.29
N ILE A 132 13.24 13.73 12.17
CA ILE A 132 13.75 14.08 10.84
C ILE A 132 12.79 15.08 10.20
N ASN A 133 13.31 16.22 9.77
CA ASN A 133 12.54 17.25 9.07
C ASN A 133 13.24 17.58 7.74
N ASP A 134 12.45 17.66 6.68
CA ASP A 134 12.91 18.04 5.34
C ASP A 134 14.06 17.15 4.82
N LEU A 135 13.75 15.87 4.61
CA LEU A 135 14.66 14.86 4.11
C LEU A 135 14.60 14.79 2.58
N ILE A 136 15.76 14.71 1.93
CA ILE A 136 15.85 14.42 0.49
C ILE A 136 16.77 13.22 0.29
N ILE A 137 16.29 12.19 -0.42
CA ILE A 137 17.06 11.01 -0.83
C ILE A 137 16.95 10.87 -2.34
N GLU A 138 18.07 10.87 -3.03
CA GLU A 138 18.12 10.80 -4.49
C GLU A 138 19.16 9.78 -4.97
N GLY A 139 18.70 8.79 -5.73
CA GLY A 139 19.54 7.76 -6.32
C GLY A 139 20.11 6.78 -5.30
N GLY A 140 20.39 5.57 -5.75
CA GLY A 140 21.07 4.56 -4.93
C GLY A 140 20.81 3.13 -5.40
N GLY A 141 21.80 2.28 -5.15
CA GLY A 141 21.74 0.84 -5.41
C GLY A 141 21.86 0.44 -6.87
N GLN A 142 22.12 1.34 -7.79
CA GLN A 142 22.14 1.04 -9.23
C GLN A 142 23.36 0.24 -9.66
N ASP A 143 24.48 0.43 -9.01
CA ASP A 143 25.76 -0.19 -9.37
C ASP A 143 26.00 -1.58 -8.77
N ILE A 144 25.16 -2.02 -7.86
CA ILE A 144 25.27 -3.34 -7.21
C ILE A 144 24.40 -4.38 -7.93
N PRO A 145 24.89 -5.58 -8.27
CA PRO A 145 24.06 -6.63 -8.85
C PRO A 145 22.89 -7.04 -7.95
N LEU A 146 21.68 -7.14 -8.51
CA LEU A 146 20.42 -7.36 -7.78
C LEU A 146 20.36 -8.65 -6.95
N ASN A 147 21.20 -9.63 -7.24
CA ASN A 147 21.19 -10.94 -6.57
C ASN A 147 22.13 -11.03 -5.35
N THR A 148 22.83 -9.97 -5.01
CA THR A 148 23.89 -10.02 -3.99
C THR A 148 23.48 -9.46 -2.63
N ASN A 149 22.55 -8.51 -2.56
CA ASN A 149 22.16 -7.91 -1.28
C ASN A 149 20.70 -7.40 -1.34
N TRP A 150 19.83 -7.90 -0.44
CA TRP A 150 18.43 -7.49 -0.32
C TRP A 150 18.24 -6.07 0.26
N ARG A 151 19.29 -5.51 0.89
CA ARG A 151 19.27 -4.14 1.45
C ARG A 151 19.68 -3.06 0.46
N LYS A 152 19.90 -3.40 -0.77
CA LYS A 152 20.37 -2.54 -1.83
C LYS A 152 19.33 -1.50 -2.24
N GLY A 153 19.72 -0.21 -2.31
CA GLY A 153 18.90 0.88 -2.82
C GLY A 153 17.61 1.08 -2.03
N ILE A 154 17.73 1.12 -0.71
CA ILE A 154 16.64 1.48 0.21
C ILE A 154 16.82 2.95 0.62
N GLY A 155 15.75 3.74 0.53
CA GLY A 155 15.77 5.13 0.97
C GLY A 155 15.80 5.25 2.49
N LEU A 156 14.67 5.11 3.13
CA LEU A 156 14.52 5.16 4.57
C LEU A 156 14.10 3.79 5.11
N SER A 157 14.93 3.17 5.93
CA SER A 157 14.64 1.90 6.61
C SER A 157 14.38 2.13 8.10
N VAL A 158 13.29 1.57 8.62
CA VAL A 158 12.89 1.66 10.02
C VAL A 158 12.60 0.26 10.54
N GLY A 159 13.38 -0.19 11.51
CA GLY A 159 13.28 -1.56 12.01
C GLY A 159 13.50 -1.72 13.50
N ALA A 160 13.39 -2.98 13.96
CA ALA A 160 13.71 -3.40 15.32
C ALA A 160 13.08 -2.47 16.39
N SER A 161 11.74 -2.36 16.37
CA SER A 161 10.95 -1.58 17.33
C SER A 161 11.23 -0.07 17.36
N SER A 162 11.81 0.48 16.30
CA SER A 162 12.06 1.92 16.19
C SER A 162 10.79 2.69 15.83
N SER A 163 10.77 3.99 16.20
CA SER A 163 9.58 4.82 16.05
C SER A 163 9.93 6.28 15.74
N PRO A 164 10.49 6.57 14.56
CA PRO A 164 10.86 7.93 14.18
C PRO A 164 9.66 8.84 13.95
N ILE A 165 9.90 10.15 14.03
CA ILE A 165 8.99 11.18 13.54
C ILE A 165 9.64 11.83 12.32
N VAL A 166 9.04 11.67 11.14
CA VAL A 166 9.52 12.26 9.89
C VAL A 166 8.47 13.23 9.37
N ASN A 167 8.86 14.47 9.15
CA ASN A 167 7.99 15.49 8.57
C ASN A 167 8.66 16.12 7.35
N GLY A 168 8.07 15.88 6.18
CA GLY A 168 8.64 16.27 4.90
C GLY A 168 9.77 15.33 4.45
N ALA A 169 9.52 14.50 3.46
CA ALA A 169 10.54 13.68 2.83
C ALA A 169 10.28 13.54 1.33
N ILE A 170 11.33 13.66 0.53
CA ILE A 170 11.36 13.37 -0.91
C ILE A 170 12.33 12.22 -1.12
N ILE A 171 11.86 11.12 -1.70
CA ILE A 171 12.65 9.90 -1.93
C ILE A 171 12.44 9.46 -3.37
N ASN A 172 13.49 9.46 -4.17
CA ASN A 172 13.36 9.12 -5.59
C ASN A 172 14.57 8.37 -6.16
N ASP A 173 14.31 7.70 -7.30
CA ASP A 173 15.32 7.03 -8.12
C ASP A 173 16.08 5.91 -7.40
N LEU A 174 15.36 5.02 -6.72
CA LEU A 174 15.91 3.88 -6.00
C LEU A 174 15.50 2.54 -6.63
N VAL A 175 16.27 1.49 -6.33
CA VAL A 175 16.07 0.18 -7.00
C VAL A 175 15.27 -0.84 -6.20
N THR A 176 15.01 -0.63 -4.91
CA THR A 176 14.22 -1.60 -4.15
C THR A 176 13.08 -0.99 -3.34
N ARG A 177 13.34 -0.04 -2.44
CA ARG A 177 12.30 0.49 -1.57
C ARG A 177 12.54 1.96 -1.28
N GLY A 178 11.52 2.79 -1.45
CA GLY A 178 11.57 4.17 -0.99
C GLY A 178 11.58 4.23 0.54
N LEU A 179 10.53 3.71 1.15
CA LEU A 179 10.36 3.58 2.60
C LEU A 179 10.22 2.09 2.96
N ASN A 180 10.95 1.64 3.97
CA ASN A 180 10.95 0.26 4.42
C ASN A 180 10.73 0.15 5.93
N TYR A 181 9.64 -0.47 6.36
CA TYR A 181 9.34 -0.81 7.75
C TYR A 181 9.44 -2.31 7.98
N TRP A 182 10.09 -2.71 9.10
CA TRP A 182 10.22 -4.11 9.50
C TRP A 182 10.36 -4.26 11.02
N GLY A 183 10.07 -5.46 11.54
CA GLY A 183 10.44 -5.83 12.89
C GLY A 183 9.71 -5.08 14.01
N ASN A 184 8.37 -5.04 13.96
CA ASN A 184 7.52 -4.40 14.98
C ASN A 184 7.84 -2.90 15.20
N SER A 185 8.26 -2.23 14.14
CA SER A 185 8.55 -0.80 14.16
C SER A 185 7.31 0.04 13.86
N GLY A 186 7.36 1.33 14.21
CA GLY A 186 6.27 2.25 14.05
C GLY A 186 6.76 3.67 13.76
N GLY A 187 6.05 4.65 14.30
CA GLY A 187 6.37 6.06 14.13
C GLY A 187 5.41 6.79 13.21
N ILE A 188 5.70 8.05 12.97
CA ILE A 188 4.86 8.95 12.19
C ILE A 188 5.66 9.49 11.02
N ILE A 189 5.14 9.31 9.83
CA ILE A 189 5.64 9.91 8.60
C ILE A 189 4.55 10.79 8.02
N SER A 190 4.85 12.05 7.76
CA SER A 190 3.93 13.00 7.14
C SER A 190 4.61 13.76 6.00
N ASN A 191 3.81 14.15 4.99
CA ASN A 191 4.30 14.88 3.83
C ASN A 191 5.46 14.14 3.11
N LEU A 192 5.28 12.84 2.85
CA LEU A 192 6.23 11.99 2.15
C LEU A 192 5.91 11.96 0.66
N HIS A 193 6.91 12.19 -0.19
CA HIS A 193 6.84 12.00 -1.64
C HIS A 193 7.84 10.93 -2.06
N VAL A 194 7.35 9.82 -2.61
CA VAL A 194 8.17 8.73 -3.13
C VAL A 194 7.94 8.59 -4.62
N SER A 195 9.01 8.51 -5.41
CA SER A 195 8.87 8.31 -6.84
C SER A 195 10.01 7.51 -7.48
N ASN A 196 9.71 6.88 -8.65
CA ASN A 196 10.69 6.16 -9.45
C ASN A 196 11.41 5.04 -8.66
N ILE A 197 10.65 4.17 -8.00
CA ILE A 197 11.19 3.00 -7.31
C ILE A 197 10.99 1.76 -8.18
N SER A 198 12.05 1.33 -8.86
CA SER A 198 11.96 0.27 -9.86
C SER A 198 13.12 -0.72 -9.78
N GLY A 199 12.81 -1.97 -9.52
CA GLY A 199 13.77 -3.08 -9.50
C GLY A 199 13.98 -3.71 -10.88
N ALA A 200 15.18 -4.24 -11.14
CA ALA A 200 15.46 -4.95 -12.40
C ALA A 200 14.82 -6.35 -12.45
N THR A 201 14.36 -6.89 -11.35
CA THR A 201 13.66 -8.18 -11.27
C THR A 201 12.40 -8.03 -10.44
N THR A 202 11.28 -8.21 -11.08
CA THR A 202 9.89 -8.41 -10.65
C THR A 202 9.61 -8.50 -9.14
N SER A 203 8.64 -7.72 -8.70
CA SER A 203 7.78 -7.91 -7.51
C SER A 203 8.26 -7.44 -6.14
N ILE A 204 9.53 -7.14 -5.91
CA ILE A 204 10.00 -6.69 -4.58
C ILE A 204 10.25 -5.18 -4.46
N ALA A 205 10.30 -4.44 -5.56
CA ALA A 205 10.44 -2.99 -5.46
C ALA A 205 9.09 -2.34 -5.11
N ALA A 206 9.11 -1.44 -4.14
CA ALA A 206 7.93 -0.74 -3.69
C ALA A 206 8.26 0.70 -3.25
N GLY A 207 7.35 1.63 -3.51
CA GLY A 207 7.44 2.97 -2.95
C GLY A 207 7.49 2.91 -1.43
N ILE A 208 6.52 2.19 -0.83
CA ILE A 208 6.46 1.93 0.60
C ILE A 208 6.32 0.42 0.83
N TRP A 209 7.20 -0.13 1.67
CA TRP A 209 7.14 -1.52 2.14
C TRP A 209 6.92 -1.55 3.64
N VAL A 210 5.89 -2.26 4.09
CA VAL A 210 5.61 -2.46 5.52
C VAL A 210 5.50 -3.94 5.81
N GLU A 211 6.41 -4.45 6.64
CA GLU A 211 6.44 -5.84 7.07
C GLU A 211 6.39 -5.91 8.60
N ASP A 212 5.41 -6.61 9.15
CA ASP A 212 5.26 -6.81 10.61
C ASP A 212 5.41 -5.52 11.44
N SER A 213 4.79 -4.41 11.02
CA SER A 213 5.02 -3.09 11.57
C SER A 213 3.74 -2.25 11.59
N LEU A 214 3.78 -1.12 12.32
CA LEU A 214 2.59 -0.31 12.64
C LEU A 214 2.83 1.22 12.45
N PRO A 215 3.37 1.66 11.31
CA PRO A 215 3.55 3.09 11.05
C PRO A 215 2.22 3.81 10.85
N LEU A 216 2.22 5.12 11.17
CA LEU A 216 1.21 6.07 10.72
C LEU A 216 1.81 6.91 9.59
N ILE A 217 1.25 6.81 8.39
CA ILE A 217 1.69 7.53 7.20
C ILE A 217 0.56 8.43 6.74
N THR A 218 0.81 9.74 6.67
CA THR A 218 -0.23 10.73 6.35
C THR A 218 0.21 11.70 5.26
N ASP A 219 -0.77 12.24 4.52
CA ASP A 219 -0.57 13.35 3.59
C ASP A 219 0.59 13.09 2.62
N SER A 220 0.59 11.92 1.99
CA SER A 220 1.74 11.39 1.27
C SER A 220 1.38 10.97 -0.15
N SER A 221 2.36 10.98 -1.05
CA SER A 221 2.20 10.50 -2.42
C SER A 221 3.29 9.54 -2.85
N ILE A 222 2.90 8.53 -3.60
CA ILE A 222 3.76 7.53 -4.20
C ILE A 222 3.48 7.49 -5.69
N SER A 223 4.51 7.60 -6.53
CA SER A 223 4.33 7.56 -7.97
C SER A 223 5.42 6.78 -8.70
N ARG A 224 5.07 6.23 -9.89
CA ARG A 224 6.03 5.56 -10.79
C ARG A 224 6.90 4.52 -10.08
N SER A 225 6.29 3.68 -9.30
CA SER A 225 6.96 2.57 -8.60
C SER A 225 6.49 1.23 -9.15
N ASP A 226 7.30 0.17 -9.00
CA ASP A 226 6.87 -1.17 -9.38
C ASP A 226 5.59 -1.56 -8.63
N ASN A 227 5.60 -1.46 -7.30
CA ASN A 227 4.41 -1.46 -6.46
C ASN A 227 4.37 -0.12 -5.69
N GLY A 228 3.19 0.48 -5.56
CA GLY A 228 3.06 1.72 -4.79
C GLY A 228 3.28 1.46 -3.30
N ILE A 229 2.35 0.76 -2.67
CA ILE A 229 2.41 0.34 -1.26
C ILE A 229 2.33 -1.18 -1.18
N TYR A 230 3.23 -1.79 -0.43
CA TYR A 230 3.22 -3.22 -0.15
C TYR A 230 3.20 -3.46 1.36
N VAL A 231 2.12 -4.04 1.87
CA VAL A 231 1.95 -4.38 3.29
C VAL A 231 1.90 -5.89 3.41
N ARG A 232 2.75 -6.47 4.26
CA ARG A 232 2.74 -7.91 4.49
C ARG A 232 2.95 -8.28 5.95
N HIS A 233 2.34 -9.39 6.35
CA HIS A 233 2.50 -10.01 7.65
C HIS A 233 3.15 -11.39 7.48
N ILE A 234 4.27 -11.63 8.16
CA ILE A 234 5.02 -12.88 8.05
C ILE A 234 5.35 -13.55 9.40
N THR A 235 5.39 -12.79 10.50
CA THR A 235 5.88 -13.29 11.79
C THR A 235 4.74 -13.47 12.79
N GLN A 236 4.54 -14.68 13.26
CA GLN A 236 3.54 -14.97 14.29
C GLN A 236 3.84 -14.20 15.60
N GLY A 237 2.80 -13.61 16.18
CA GLY A 237 2.90 -12.87 17.43
C GLY A 237 3.27 -11.39 17.28
N TRP A 238 3.59 -10.93 16.07
CA TRP A 238 3.76 -9.52 15.77
C TRP A 238 2.46 -8.91 15.25
N ASN A 239 2.31 -7.61 15.43
CA ASN A 239 1.14 -6.89 14.94
C ASN A 239 1.52 -6.13 13.66
N THR A 240 0.77 -6.37 12.59
CA THR A 240 0.86 -5.54 11.40
C THR A 240 -0.38 -4.67 11.34
N ARG A 241 -0.23 -3.40 11.69
CA ARG A 241 -1.35 -2.45 11.80
C ARG A 241 -0.97 -1.07 11.22
N PRO A 242 -0.48 -1.00 9.99
CA PRO A 242 -0.18 0.30 9.41
C PRO A 242 -1.47 1.11 9.22
N THR A 243 -1.35 2.41 9.38
CA THR A 243 -2.41 3.36 9.09
C THR A 243 -1.94 4.32 8.01
N PHE A 244 -2.72 4.40 6.94
CA PHE A 244 -2.50 5.32 5.83
C PHE A 244 -3.67 6.30 5.78
N SER A 245 -3.39 7.60 5.79
CA SER A 245 -4.43 8.64 5.73
C SER A 245 -4.06 9.71 4.72
N ASN A 246 -4.99 10.07 3.83
CA ASN A 246 -4.76 11.04 2.75
C ASN A 246 -3.56 10.64 1.89
N VAL A 247 -3.55 9.42 1.38
CA VAL A 247 -2.44 8.90 0.58
C VAL A 247 -2.86 8.73 -0.87
N VAL A 248 -2.01 9.20 -1.78
CA VAL A 248 -2.20 9.10 -3.23
C VAL A 248 -1.14 8.16 -3.81
N VAL A 249 -1.58 7.18 -4.60
CA VAL A 249 -0.73 6.23 -5.32
C VAL A 249 -1.00 6.34 -6.81
N GLU A 250 0.03 6.66 -7.59
CA GLU A 250 -0.09 6.92 -9.02
C GLU A 250 0.91 6.12 -9.85
N ASP A 251 0.49 5.70 -11.03
CA ASP A 251 1.35 5.13 -12.07
C ASP A 251 2.23 3.97 -11.58
N SER A 252 1.67 3.12 -10.73
CA SER A 252 2.37 1.91 -10.29
C SER A 252 2.36 0.86 -11.39
N GLN A 253 3.51 0.18 -11.59
CA GLN A 253 3.66 -0.75 -12.71
C GLN A 253 2.83 -2.04 -12.51
N TYR A 254 2.84 -2.60 -11.30
CA TYR A 254 2.17 -3.87 -11.02
C TYR A 254 0.93 -3.73 -10.14
N ARG A 255 1.06 -3.06 -9.00
CA ARG A 255 -0.03 -2.85 -8.05
C ARG A 255 0.07 -1.46 -7.43
N GLY A 256 -1.06 -0.78 -7.32
CA GLY A 256 -1.13 0.45 -6.53
C GLY A 256 -0.88 0.16 -5.06
N VAL A 257 -1.70 -0.72 -4.48
CA VAL A 257 -1.58 -1.18 -3.10
C VAL A 257 -1.71 -2.70 -3.05
N MET A 258 -0.79 -3.38 -2.40
CA MET A 258 -0.85 -4.81 -2.08
C MET A 258 -0.88 -5.02 -0.58
N VAL A 259 -1.82 -5.82 -0.09
CA VAL A 259 -1.91 -6.23 1.31
C VAL A 259 -2.02 -7.75 1.38
N GLU A 260 -1.03 -8.42 1.95
CA GLU A 260 -1.02 -9.87 2.00
C GLU A 260 -0.53 -10.44 3.35
N GLN A 261 -1.04 -11.61 3.68
CA GLN A 261 -0.49 -12.44 4.72
C GLN A 261 0.32 -13.58 4.07
N TYR A 262 1.60 -13.65 4.38
CA TYR A 262 2.48 -14.68 3.85
C TYR A 262 2.37 -15.96 4.70
N ASN A 263 2.28 -17.14 4.07
CA ASN A 263 2.12 -18.44 4.73
C ASN A 263 0.77 -18.69 5.44
N HIS A 264 -0.33 -18.58 4.73
CA HIS A 264 -1.70 -18.87 5.21
C HIS A 264 -1.89 -20.19 5.95
N SER A 265 -1.13 -21.23 5.65
CA SER A 265 -1.32 -22.55 6.27
C SER A 265 -0.92 -22.62 7.76
N GLN A 266 -0.13 -21.65 8.22
CA GLN A 266 0.36 -21.62 9.61
C GLN A 266 -0.27 -20.51 10.48
N PHE A 267 -0.87 -19.46 9.86
CA PHE A 267 -1.29 -18.23 10.54
C PHE A 267 -2.76 -17.87 10.32
N SER A 268 -3.61 -18.86 10.09
CA SER A 268 -4.99 -18.70 9.61
C SER A 268 -5.93 -17.83 10.49
N ASN A 269 -5.48 -17.27 11.61
CA ASN A 269 -6.35 -16.61 12.56
C ASN A 269 -5.87 -15.23 13.09
N LEU A 270 -4.85 -14.62 12.50
CA LEU A 270 -4.42 -13.28 12.92
C LEU A 270 -4.79 -12.26 11.86
N PRO A 271 -5.81 -11.44 12.06
CA PRO A 271 -6.18 -10.41 11.12
C PRO A 271 -5.07 -9.36 11.00
N MET A 272 -4.71 -9.00 9.78
CA MET A 272 -3.90 -7.84 9.50
C MET A 272 -4.79 -6.61 9.66
N ASN A 273 -4.56 -5.77 10.67
CA ASN A 273 -5.42 -4.62 10.94
C ASN A 273 -4.94 -3.34 10.20
N ALA A 274 -4.69 -3.42 8.90
CA ALA A 274 -4.32 -2.25 8.11
C ALA A 274 -5.53 -1.32 7.91
N VAL A 275 -5.31 -0.01 8.04
CA VAL A 275 -6.34 1.01 7.91
C VAL A 275 -5.96 1.97 6.79
N PHE A 276 -6.88 2.20 5.87
CA PHE A 276 -6.75 3.19 4.79
C PHE A 276 -7.90 4.19 4.90
N THR A 277 -7.55 5.46 5.01
CA THR A 277 -8.52 6.57 5.04
C THR A 277 -8.20 7.56 3.93
N ASN A 278 -9.19 7.91 3.10
CA ASN A 278 -9.02 8.81 1.97
C ASN A 278 -7.86 8.37 1.04
N LEU A 279 -7.89 7.12 0.59
CA LEU A 279 -6.90 6.54 -0.32
C LEU A 279 -7.29 6.87 -1.78
N VAL A 280 -6.33 7.33 -2.57
CA VAL A 280 -6.50 7.50 -4.02
C VAL A 280 -5.52 6.59 -4.75
N ILE A 281 -5.99 5.80 -5.73
CA ILE A 281 -5.14 4.95 -6.58
C ILE A 281 -5.52 5.19 -8.03
N ARG A 282 -4.55 5.53 -8.89
CA ARG A 282 -4.77 5.73 -10.32
C ARG A 282 -3.57 5.38 -11.18
N GLY A 283 -3.82 5.03 -12.46
CA GLY A 283 -2.76 4.73 -13.43
C GLY A 283 -2.01 3.42 -13.17
N THR A 284 -2.52 2.53 -12.31
CA THR A 284 -1.85 1.25 -12.01
C THR A 284 -1.94 0.28 -13.19
N GLY A 285 -0.82 -0.37 -13.54
CA GLY A 285 -0.77 -1.35 -14.64
C GLY A 285 -0.61 -0.70 -16.02
N GLY A 286 -0.02 0.50 -16.09
CA GLY A 286 0.15 1.28 -17.31
C GLY A 286 0.85 0.52 -18.45
N VAL A 287 0.84 1.13 -19.64
CA VAL A 287 1.20 0.54 -20.95
C VAL A 287 2.63 -0.02 -21.03
N ASP A 288 3.51 0.40 -20.14
CA ASP A 288 4.92 -0.01 -20.06
C ASP A 288 5.18 -1.19 -19.11
N ALA A 289 4.14 -1.87 -18.63
CA ALA A 289 4.32 -3.06 -17.80
C ALA A 289 5.24 -4.07 -18.50
N LYS A 290 6.47 -4.24 -18.00
CA LYS A 290 7.51 -5.11 -18.56
C LYS A 290 7.08 -6.58 -18.66
N THR A 291 5.99 -6.93 -18.02
CA THR A 291 5.36 -8.26 -18.08
C THR A 291 3.83 -8.09 -18.06
N PRO A 292 3.19 -8.09 -19.21
CA PRO A 292 1.72 -8.11 -19.27
C PRO A 292 1.20 -9.33 -18.51
N GLY A 293 0.31 -9.10 -17.54
CA GLY A 293 -0.36 -10.19 -16.79
C GLY A 293 0.06 -10.37 -15.33
N LEU A 294 1.05 -9.65 -14.81
CA LEU A 294 1.38 -9.65 -13.37
C LEU A 294 0.75 -8.50 -12.59
N GLY A 295 0.35 -7.43 -13.26
CA GLY A 295 -0.49 -6.39 -12.65
C GLY A 295 -1.95 -6.86 -12.62
N ILE A 296 -2.46 -7.21 -11.46
CA ILE A 296 -3.77 -7.86 -11.39
C ILE A 296 -4.84 -6.90 -10.88
N ALA A 297 -4.48 -5.97 -9.99
CA ALA A 297 -5.40 -5.01 -9.43
C ALA A 297 -4.70 -3.72 -8.96
N ALA A 298 -5.44 -2.62 -8.96
CA ALA A 298 -4.97 -1.37 -8.38
C ALA A 298 -4.87 -1.48 -6.85
N LEU A 299 -5.90 -2.03 -6.20
CA LEU A 299 -5.89 -2.45 -4.80
C LEU A 299 -6.05 -3.97 -4.75
N ASP A 300 -5.07 -4.66 -4.20
CA ASP A 300 -5.00 -6.13 -4.11
C ASP A 300 -4.89 -6.57 -2.66
N VAL A 301 -5.92 -7.23 -2.14
CA VAL A 301 -6.01 -7.65 -0.75
C VAL A 301 -6.11 -9.16 -0.68
N ASN A 302 -5.15 -9.79 0.00
CA ASN A 302 -5.10 -11.24 0.20
C ASN A 302 -4.97 -11.57 1.69
N THR A 303 -5.88 -11.07 2.49
CA THR A 303 -5.90 -11.24 3.95
C THR A 303 -7.22 -10.71 4.54
N SER A 304 -7.45 -10.95 5.81
CA SER A 304 -8.55 -10.39 6.61
C SER A 304 -8.11 -9.17 7.45
N GLY A 305 -9.06 -8.48 8.07
CA GLY A 305 -8.80 -7.40 9.02
C GLY A 305 -8.47 -6.04 8.39
N ILE A 306 -8.81 -5.82 7.13
CA ILE A 306 -8.59 -4.56 6.45
C ILE A 306 -9.77 -3.61 6.67
N ARG A 307 -9.47 -2.36 6.97
CA ARG A 307 -10.47 -1.29 7.04
C ARG A 307 -10.17 -0.20 6.01
N ILE A 308 -11.15 0.09 5.17
CA ILE A 308 -11.11 1.17 4.18
C ILE A 308 -12.23 2.16 4.52
N GLU A 309 -11.86 3.41 4.76
CA GLU A 309 -12.76 4.53 5.06
C GLU A 309 -12.56 5.65 4.04
N GLY A 310 -13.26 5.55 2.91
CA GLY A 310 -13.07 6.44 1.78
C GLY A 310 -11.89 6.02 0.89
N ALA A 311 -12.20 5.59 -0.33
CA ALA A 311 -11.19 5.36 -1.34
C ALA A 311 -11.73 5.73 -2.73
N LEU A 312 -10.88 6.32 -3.56
CA LEU A 312 -11.08 6.55 -4.97
C LEU A 312 -10.05 5.73 -5.76
N ILE A 313 -10.52 4.82 -6.59
CA ILE A 313 -9.68 3.98 -7.44
C ILE A 313 -10.14 4.20 -8.88
N GLU A 314 -9.31 4.87 -9.66
CA GLU A 314 -9.74 5.36 -10.98
C GLU A 314 -8.67 5.20 -12.06
N ASN A 315 -9.13 5.07 -13.32
CA ASN A 315 -8.26 5.06 -14.49
C ASN A 315 -7.15 3.99 -14.41
N ASN A 316 -7.49 2.79 -13.95
CA ASN A 316 -6.54 1.69 -13.90
C ASN A 316 -6.88 0.66 -15.00
N PRO A 317 -5.95 0.32 -15.90
CA PRO A 317 -6.17 -0.71 -16.93
C PRO A 317 -6.26 -2.14 -16.38
N VAL A 318 -6.30 -2.29 -15.07
CA VAL A 318 -6.43 -3.54 -14.31
C VAL A 318 -7.69 -3.51 -13.45
N VAL A 319 -8.00 -4.61 -12.75
CA VAL A 319 -9.10 -4.63 -11.76
C VAL A 319 -8.92 -3.49 -10.76
N GLY A 320 -9.97 -2.73 -10.49
CA GLY A 320 -9.90 -1.63 -9.53
C GLY A 320 -9.57 -2.15 -8.13
N PHE A 321 -10.43 -3.00 -7.58
CA PHE A 321 -10.23 -3.64 -6.27
C PHE A 321 -10.42 -5.15 -6.34
N ARG A 322 -9.42 -5.90 -5.93
CA ARG A 322 -9.46 -7.35 -5.82
C ARG A 322 -9.24 -7.79 -4.37
N ALA A 323 -10.08 -8.68 -3.87
CA ALA A 323 -9.95 -9.21 -2.52
C ALA A 323 -10.10 -10.73 -2.49
N TYR A 324 -9.17 -11.40 -1.80
CA TYR A 324 -9.19 -12.83 -1.52
C TYR A 324 -9.09 -13.08 -0.01
N MET A 325 -9.59 -14.24 0.44
CA MET A 325 -9.45 -14.72 1.83
C MET A 325 -9.97 -13.75 2.89
N ILE A 326 -11.11 -13.17 2.65
CA ILE A 326 -11.74 -12.15 3.47
C ILE A 326 -12.76 -12.74 4.43
N ASP A 327 -12.97 -12.09 5.56
CA ASP A 327 -13.92 -12.44 6.61
C ASP A 327 -14.63 -11.20 7.19
N SER A 328 -15.41 -11.37 8.24
CA SER A 328 -16.15 -10.31 8.93
C SER A 328 -15.29 -9.18 9.50
N SER A 329 -13.99 -9.34 9.60
CA SER A 329 -13.07 -8.29 10.05
C SER A 329 -12.74 -7.28 8.96
N MET A 330 -13.11 -7.57 7.69
CA MET A 330 -12.95 -6.63 6.59
C MET A 330 -14.13 -5.66 6.54
N ILE A 331 -13.83 -4.37 6.58
CA ILE A 331 -14.81 -3.29 6.52
C ILE A 331 -14.41 -2.32 5.42
N VAL A 332 -15.31 -2.10 4.47
CA VAL A 332 -15.13 -1.14 3.39
C VAL A 332 -16.30 -0.18 3.37
N ASN A 333 -16.02 1.09 3.58
CA ASN A 333 -17.01 2.16 3.52
C ASN A 333 -16.58 3.26 2.54
N ASN A 334 -17.52 3.83 1.79
CA ASN A 334 -17.29 4.95 0.89
C ASN A 334 -16.22 4.65 -0.17
N LEU A 335 -16.40 3.56 -0.92
CA LEU A 335 -15.51 3.15 -2.02
C LEU A 335 -16.08 3.61 -3.36
N THR A 336 -15.24 4.29 -4.15
CA THR A 336 -15.55 4.70 -5.52
C THR A 336 -14.54 4.08 -6.49
N LEU A 337 -15.05 3.35 -7.49
CA LEU A 337 -14.29 2.69 -8.55
C LEU A 337 -14.74 3.25 -9.90
N LEU A 338 -13.85 3.94 -10.62
CA LEU A 338 -14.17 4.60 -11.89
C LEU A 338 -13.16 4.18 -12.97
N ASP A 339 -13.67 3.88 -14.18
CA ASP A 339 -12.82 3.69 -15.37
C ASP A 339 -11.71 2.66 -15.14
N ASN A 340 -12.05 1.50 -14.54
CA ASN A 340 -11.08 0.45 -14.26
C ASN A 340 -11.25 -0.72 -15.24
N GLY A 341 -10.14 -1.41 -15.57
CA GLY A 341 -10.15 -2.62 -16.40
C GLY A 341 -10.14 -2.38 -17.92
N GLU A 342 -9.80 -1.22 -18.42
CA GLU A 342 -9.96 -0.82 -19.83
C GLU A 342 -9.09 -1.57 -20.84
N ASN A 343 -8.00 -2.19 -20.50
CA ASN A 343 -7.12 -2.79 -21.49
C ASN A 343 -7.14 -4.32 -21.48
N GLY A 344 -7.51 -4.85 -22.64
CA GLY A 344 -7.64 -6.24 -23.01
C GLY A 344 -6.38 -7.10 -22.92
N PHE A 345 -5.56 -6.94 -21.91
CA PHE A 345 -4.55 -7.92 -21.56
C PHE A 345 -5.25 -9.20 -21.13
N SER A 346 -4.67 -10.33 -21.45
CA SER A 346 -5.20 -11.69 -21.32
C SER A 346 -5.47 -12.12 -19.86
N VAL A 347 -6.12 -11.25 -19.11
CA VAL A 347 -6.71 -11.60 -17.82
C VAL A 347 -7.94 -12.46 -18.14
N PRO A 348 -8.14 -13.61 -17.51
CA PRO A 348 -9.35 -14.41 -17.70
C PRO A 348 -10.58 -13.50 -17.57
N PHE A 349 -11.58 -13.74 -18.40
CA PHE A 349 -12.79 -12.90 -18.48
C PHE A 349 -13.48 -12.61 -17.14
N ASN A 350 -13.21 -13.45 -16.14
CA ASN A 350 -13.71 -13.31 -14.78
C ASN A 350 -13.01 -12.22 -13.95
N ASP A 351 -11.85 -11.71 -14.39
CA ASP A 351 -11.03 -10.77 -13.61
C ASP A 351 -11.11 -9.32 -14.14
N ARG A 352 -12.08 -9.00 -15.00
CA ARG A 352 -12.28 -7.66 -15.56
C ARG A 352 -13.33 -6.84 -14.82
N ALA A 353 -13.46 -7.03 -13.53
CA ALA A 353 -14.45 -6.30 -12.74
C ALA A 353 -13.87 -4.99 -12.18
N GLY A 354 -14.72 -4.02 -11.92
CA GLY A 354 -14.37 -2.88 -11.09
C GLY A 354 -13.97 -3.34 -9.70
N LEU A 355 -14.82 -4.19 -9.08
CA LEU A 355 -14.58 -4.90 -7.85
C LEU A 355 -14.66 -6.41 -8.08
N PHE A 356 -13.60 -7.14 -7.76
CA PHE A 356 -13.58 -8.59 -7.72
C PHE A 356 -13.31 -9.09 -6.30
N TRP A 357 -14.20 -9.95 -5.81
CA TRP A 357 -14.14 -10.44 -4.46
C TRP A 357 -14.35 -11.95 -4.43
N ARG A 358 -13.43 -12.68 -3.81
CA ARG A 358 -13.52 -14.13 -3.64
C ARG A 358 -13.14 -14.53 -2.22
N SER A 359 -14.06 -15.14 -1.50
CA SER A 359 -13.73 -15.78 -0.23
C SER A 359 -13.45 -17.28 -0.46
N SER A 360 -12.37 -17.79 0.12
CA SER A 360 -12.02 -19.20 0.04
C SER A 360 -12.52 -20.02 1.24
N ASN A 361 -12.92 -19.37 2.32
CA ASN A 361 -13.30 -20.03 3.55
C ASN A 361 -14.53 -19.39 4.18
N TRP A 362 -15.62 -20.11 4.20
CA TRP A 362 -16.75 -19.88 5.10
C TRP A 362 -16.34 -20.29 6.50
N GLY A 363 -15.52 -19.49 7.16
CA GLY A 363 -15.18 -19.63 8.55
C GLY A 363 -16.30 -19.09 9.44
N THR A 364 -16.26 -19.42 10.67
CA THR A 364 -17.20 -19.07 11.75
C THR A 364 -17.33 -17.56 12.06
N SER A 365 -16.73 -16.70 11.27
CA SER A 365 -16.56 -15.26 11.56
C SER A 365 -17.57 -14.32 10.87
N GLY A 366 -18.48 -14.83 10.07
CA GLY A 366 -19.51 -14.02 9.40
C GLY A 366 -19.01 -13.28 8.14
N PRO A 367 -19.90 -12.59 7.42
CA PRO A 367 -19.58 -11.89 6.17
C PRO A 367 -18.88 -10.53 6.44
N PRO A 368 -18.02 -10.10 5.51
CA PRO A 368 -17.46 -8.74 5.53
C PRO A 368 -18.50 -7.69 5.19
N THR A 369 -18.17 -6.42 5.48
CA THR A 369 -19.07 -5.28 5.26
C THR A 369 -18.59 -4.42 4.09
N LEU A 370 -19.52 -4.04 3.20
CA LEU A 370 -19.28 -3.18 2.05
C LEU A 370 -20.42 -2.15 1.90
N ASN A 371 -20.18 -0.92 2.34
CA ASN A 371 -21.20 0.13 2.33
C ASN A 371 -20.79 1.33 1.46
N ASN A 372 -21.80 2.01 0.89
CA ASN A 372 -21.61 3.21 0.08
C ASN A 372 -20.62 2.96 -1.06
N LEU A 373 -20.96 2.02 -1.94
CA LEU A 373 -20.14 1.63 -3.10
C LEU A 373 -20.60 2.35 -4.35
N VAL A 374 -19.69 2.96 -5.08
CA VAL A 374 -19.90 3.47 -6.43
C VAL A 374 -18.97 2.75 -7.39
N VAL A 375 -19.53 2.13 -8.47
CA VAL A 375 -18.72 1.51 -9.54
C VAL A 375 -19.24 1.94 -10.90
N ARG A 376 -18.37 2.54 -11.71
CA ARG A 376 -18.74 3.00 -13.06
C ARG A 376 -17.66 2.73 -14.09
N ASN A 377 -18.12 2.49 -15.33
CA ASN A 377 -17.27 2.35 -16.51
C ASN A 377 -16.19 1.26 -16.38
N SER A 378 -16.48 0.16 -15.70
CA SER A 378 -15.57 -0.99 -15.70
C SER A 378 -15.72 -1.75 -17.02
N SER A 379 -14.63 -2.26 -17.60
CA SER A 379 -14.68 -2.99 -18.87
C SER A 379 -15.40 -4.35 -18.79
N GLY A 380 -15.50 -4.92 -17.60
CA GLY A 380 -16.27 -6.13 -17.29
C GLY A 380 -17.46 -5.83 -16.40
N SER A 381 -17.75 -6.72 -15.44
CA SER A 381 -18.80 -6.47 -14.44
C SER A 381 -18.40 -5.32 -13.52
N GLY A 382 -19.38 -4.53 -13.07
CA GLY A 382 -19.12 -3.53 -12.05
C GLY A 382 -18.61 -4.20 -10.78
N VAL A 383 -19.37 -5.16 -10.26
CA VAL A 383 -19.07 -5.95 -9.06
C VAL A 383 -19.19 -7.43 -9.39
N LEU A 384 -18.14 -8.21 -9.14
CA LEU A 384 -18.15 -9.67 -9.25
C LEU A 384 -17.78 -10.29 -7.91
N LEU A 385 -18.73 -10.99 -7.29
CA LEU A 385 -18.56 -11.64 -6.01
C LEU A 385 -18.68 -13.16 -6.18
N TRP A 386 -17.60 -13.88 -5.88
CA TRP A 386 -17.52 -15.31 -6.12
C TRP A 386 -17.12 -16.07 -4.85
N LYS A 387 -17.92 -17.06 -4.46
CA LYS A 387 -17.71 -17.90 -3.26
C LYS A 387 -17.56 -17.07 -2.00
N GLY A 388 -18.61 -16.94 -1.25
CA GLY A 388 -18.57 -16.19 0.00
C GLY A 388 -19.89 -15.53 0.36
N GLY A 389 -19.81 -14.51 1.20
CA GLY A 389 -20.92 -13.65 1.59
C GLY A 389 -20.48 -12.20 1.73
N VAL A 390 -21.44 -11.30 1.74
CA VAL A 390 -21.22 -9.89 2.03
C VAL A 390 -22.50 -9.34 2.69
N GLN A 391 -22.28 -8.40 3.64
CA GLN A 391 -23.31 -7.47 4.06
C GLN A 391 -23.06 -6.12 3.44
N GLY A 392 -24.04 -5.54 2.76
CA GLY A 392 -23.82 -4.31 2.03
C GLY A 392 -25.04 -3.42 1.92
N THR A 393 -24.81 -2.12 1.89
CA THR A 393 -25.87 -1.15 1.68
C THR A 393 -25.41 0.03 0.81
N ASN A 394 -26.37 0.60 0.09
CA ASN A 394 -26.20 1.81 -0.70
C ASN A 394 -25.12 1.66 -1.80
N TRP A 395 -25.38 0.77 -2.78
CA TRP A 395 -24.52 0.58 -3.95
C TRP A 395 -25.10 1.29 -5.18
N ASN A 396 -24.25 2.02 -5.90
CA ASN A 396 -24.59 2.66 -7.17
C ASN A 396 -23.63 2.14 -8.27
N ILE A 397 -24.14 1.30 -9.14
CA ILE A 397 -23.37 0.55 -10.12
C ILE A 397 -23.88 0.86 -11.53
N SER A 398 -23.06 1.48 -12.38
CA SER A 398 -23.55 1.87 -13.71
C SER A 398 -22.50 1.82 -14.81
N ASP A 399 -23.01 1.75 -16.04
CA ASP A 399 -22.24 1.93 -17.27
C ASP A 399 -21.08 0.92 -17.41
N ASN A 400 -21.23 -0.31 -16.90
CA ASN A 400 -20.20 -1.33 -16.94
C ASN A 400 -20.35 -2.23 -18.18
N GLY A 401 -19.24 -2.78 -18.68
CA GLY A 401 -19.16 -3.56 -19.90
C GLY A 401 -19.74 -4.98 -19.82
N ALA A 402 -20.18 -5.42 -18.63
CA ALA A 402 -20.93 -6.67 -18.42
C ALA A 402 -22.06 -6.41 -17.42
N SER A 403 -22.30 -7.32 -16.45
CA SER A 403 -23.34 -7.12 -15.44
C SER A 403 -22.97 -6.01 -14.45
N GLY A 404 -23.97 -5.31 -13.93
CA GLY A 404 -23.77 -4.38 -12.83
C GLY A 404 -23.21 -5.11 -11.61
N VAL A 405 -23.98 -6.07 -11.10
CA VAL A 405 -23.55 -6.95 -10.00
C VAL A 405 -23.70 -8.40 -10.42
N ASP A 406 -22.71 -9.23 -10.20
CA ASP A 406 -22.69 -10.66 -10.50
C ASP A 406 -22.31 -11.46 -9.24
N PHE A 407 -23.29 -12.16 -8.65
CA PHE A 407 -23.11 -13.06 -7.52
C PHE A 407 -23.00 -14.49 -8.04
N ARG A 408 -21.92 -15.19 -7.69
CA ARG A 408 -21.67 -16.59 -8.09
C ARG A 408 -21.29 -17.44 -6.89
N GLU A 409 -22.02 -18.51 -6.63
CA GLU A 409 -21.81 -19.36 -5.45
C GLU A 409 -21.70 -18.48 -4.18
N PHE A 410 -22.57 -17.48 -4.03
CA PHE A 410 -22.42 -16.40 -3.06
C PHE A 410 -23.68 -16.25 -2.20
N HIS A 411 -23.55 -15.71 -0.99
CA HIS A 411 -24.64 -15.43 -0.05
C HIS A 411 -24.67 -13.94 0.29
N PRO A 412 -25.23 -13.10 -0.58
CA PRO A 412 -25.34 -11.68 -0.32
C PRO A 412 -26.52 -11.37 0.61
N ASP A 413 -26.30 -10.44 1.53
CA ASP A 413 -27.30 -9.70 2.29
C ASP A 413 -27.08 -8.22 1.93
N VAL A 414 -27.77 -7.73 0.91
CA VAL A 414 -27.55 -6.39 0.35
C VAL A 414 -28.83 -5.59 0.22
N ASN A 415 -28.72 -4.32 0.58
CA ASN A 415 -29.85 -3.41 0.64
C ASN A 415 -29.53 -2.10 -0.13
N ALA A 416 -30.55 -1.50 -0.75
CA ALA A 416 -30.45 -0.23 -1.47
C ALA A 416 -29.39 -0.25 -2.60
N VAL A 417 -29.52 -1.21 -3.54
CA VAL A 417 -28.65 -1.28 -4.71
C VAL A 417 -29.34 -0.66 -5.92
N GLN A 418 -28.62 0.21 -6.62
CA GLN A 418 -29.02 0.79 -7.89
C GLN A 418 -28.06 0.32 -8.99
N SER A 419 -28.61 -0.30 -10.05
CA SER A 419 -27.81 -0.87 -11.15
C SER A 419 -28.35 -0.38 -12.49
N PHE A 420 -27.57 0.45 -13.20
CA PHE A 420 -28.03 1.15 -14.39
C PHE A 420 -27.12 0.97 -15.60
N ASN A 421 -27.73 0.93 -16.81
CA ASN A 421 -27.00 1.03 -18.08
C ASN A 421 -25.83 0.06 -18.25
N ASN A 422 -25.85 -1.08 -17.59
CA ASN A 422 -24.80 -2.08 -17.77
C ASN A 422 -25.08 -2.90 -19.03
N THR A 423 -24.02 -3.32 -19.75
CA THR A 423 -24.17 -4.07 -21.00
C THR A 423 -24.82 -5.45 -20.80
N GLY A 424 -24.62 -6.08 -19.64
CA GLY A 424 -25.26 -7.33 -19.26
C GLY A 424 -26.45 -7.13 -18.35
N HIS A 425 -26.58 -7.98 -17.33
CA HIS A 425 -27.70 -7.91 -16.37
C HIS A 425 -27.48 -6.76 -15.36
N GLY A 426 -28.54 -6.21 -14.83
CA GLY A 426 -28.48 -5.31 -13.68
C GLY A 426 -27.93 -6.03 -12.47
N ILE A 427 -28.62 -7.08 -12.05
CA ILE A 427 -28.20 -8.02 -11.00
C ILE A 427 -28.25 -9.44 -11.57
N SER A 428 -27.15 -10.17 -11.43
CA SER A 428 -27.02 -11.59 -11.80
C SER A 428 -26.74 -12.43 -10.54
N VAL A 429 -27.51 -13.48 -10.34
CA VAL A 429 -27.37 -14.42 -9.22
C VAL A 429 -27.25 -15.82 -9.79
N LYS A 430 -26.10 -16.47 -9.63
CA LYS A 430 -25.82 -17.80 -10.18
C LYS A 430 -25.31 -18.73 -9.09
N ASP A 431 -25.82 -19.96 -9.07
CA ASP A 431 -25.39 -21.01 -8.15
C ASP A 431 -25.34 -20.58 -6.68
N SER A 432 -26.13 -19.59 -6.31
CA SER A 432 -26.08 -18.89 -5.02
C SER A 432 -27.22 -19.34 -4.12
N SER A 433 -27.03 -19.26 -2.81
CA SER A 433 -28.04 -19.65 -1.80
C SER A 433 -28.09 -18.63 -0.67
N ASN A 434 -29.21 -18.59 0.08
CA ASN A 434 -29.44 -17.63 1.16
C ASN A 434 -29.18 -16.18 0.69
N VAL A 435 -29.76 -15.82 -0.44
CA VAL A 435 -29.63 -14.49 -1.07
C VAL A 435 -30.72 -13.59 -0.52
N GLU A 436 -30.34 -12.52 0.12
CA GLU A 436 -31.25 -11.49 0.63
C GLU A 436 -30.98 -10.17 -0.11
N LEU A 437 -31.94 -9.78 -0.97
CA LEU A 437 -31.88 -8.53 -1.73
C LEU A 437 -33.06 -7.65 -1.30
N GLU A 438 -32.78 -6.42 -0.90
CA GLU A 438 -33.82 -5.50 -0.45
C GLU A 438 -33.63 -4.11 -1.07
N TYR A 439 -34.73 -3.49 -1.51
CA TYR A 439 -34.76 -2.17 -2.15
C TYR A 439 -33.83 -2.05 -3.36
N ILE A 440 -33.88 -3.01 -4.27
CA ILE A 440 -33.04 -3.05 -5.47
C ILE A 440 -33.73 -2.37 -6.64
N VAL A 441 -33.02 -1.49 -7.34
CA VAL A 441 -33.50 -0.84 -8.56
C VAL A 441 -32.58 -1.15 -9.72
N THR A 442 -33.08 -1.71 -10.79
CA THR A 442 -32.35 -1.90 -12.05
C THR A 442 -32.99 -1.08 -13.16
N SER A 443 -32.22 -0.51 -14.07
CA SER A 443 -32.76 0.26 -15.19
C SER A 443 -31.77 0.33 -16.37
N GLY A 444 -32.30 0.14 -17.59
CA GLY A 444 -31.52 0.32 -18.81
C GLY A 444 -30.40 -0.69 -19.03
N ASN A 445 -30.42 -1.85 -18.36
CA ASN A 445 -29.43 -2.87 -18.50
C ASN A 445 -29.65 -3.75 -19.73
N GLY A 446 -28.61 -4.25 -20.39
CA GLY A 446 -28.67 -5.16 -21.53
C GLY A 446 -28.98 -4.50 -22.90
N ILE A 447 -29.23 -3.21 -22.96
CA ILE A 447 -29.69 -2.52 -24.18
C ILE A 447 -28.61 -2.53 -25.30
N ASN A 448 -27.36 -2.64 -24.98
CA ASN A 448 -26.22 -2.62 -25.94
C ASN A 448 -25.51 -3.98 -26.09
N SER A 449 -26.14 -5.07 -25.67
CA SER A 449 -25.56 -6.41 -25.75
C SER A 449 -25.45 -6.86 -27.21
N LEU A 450 -24.26 -7.01 -27.75
CA LEU A 450 -24.00 -7.58 -29.08
C LEU A 450 -24.08 -9.12 -29.08
N SER A 451 -24.29 -9.77 -27.95
CA SER A 451 -24.42 -11.20 -27.82
C SER A 451 -25.87 -11.63 -27.61
N SER A 452 -26.22 -12.85 -28.08
CA SER A 452 -27.53 -13.46 -27.90
C SER A 452 -27.93 -13.77 -26.44
N SER A 453 -27.15 -13.38 -25.46
CA SER A 453 -27.49 -13.40 -24.05
C SER A 453 -28.17 -12.07 -23.70
N LEU A 454 -29.43 -12.08 -23.72
CA LEU A 454 -30.31 -10.95 -23.45
C LEU A 454 -30.08 -10.42 -22.03
N GLY A 455 -29.84 -9.12 -21.90
CA GLY A 455 -29.69 -8.46 -20.60
C GLY A 455 -31.02 -8.41 -19.85
N SER A 456 -31.00 -8.65 -18.58
CA SER A 456 -32.17 -8.58 -17.71
C SER A 456 -31.92 -7.60 -16.57
N GLY A 457 -32.97 -6.99 -16.06
CA GLY A 457 -32.89 -6.28 -14.79
C GLY A 457 -32.37 -7.22 -13.70
N PHE A 458 -33.06 -8.36 -13.55
CA PHE A 458 -32.66 -9.44 -12.66
C PHE A 458 -32.49 -10.74 -13.43
N TYR A 459 -31.38 -11.44 -13.18
CA TYR A 459 -31.09 -12.75 -13.74
C TYR A 459 -30.79 -13.75 -12.62
N PHE A 460 -31.58 -14.84 -12.54
CA PHE A 460 -31.39 -15.91 -11.57
C PHE A 460 -31.15 -17.23 -12.32
N GLU A 461 -30.05 -17.92 -11.99
CA GLU A 461 -29.64 -19.19 -12.58
C GLU A 461 -29.16 -20.15 -11.49
N GLU A 462 -29.69 -21.37 -11.49
CA GLU A 462 -29.20 -22.47 -10.65
C GLU A 462 -28.52 -23.50 -11.54
N SER A 463 -27.30 -23.94 -11.22
CA SER A 463 -26.71 -25.10 -11.85
C SER A 463 -27.00 -26.36 -11.05
N ASN A 464 -27.09 -27.51 -11.74
CA ASN A 464 -27.53 -28.81 -11.18
C ASN A 464 -26.48 -29.49 -10.25
N ASP A 465 -25.39 -28.84 -9.87
CA ASP A 465 -24.43 -29.41 -8.93
C ASP A 465 -24.85 -29.15 -7.49
N VAL A 466 -25.63 -30.04 -6.98
CA VAL A 466 -26.38 -29.97 -5.73
C VAL A 466 -25.49 -30.17 -4.52
N VAL A 467 -25.46 -29.21 -3.62
CA VAL A 467 -25.31 -29.50 -2.17
C VAL A 467 -26.70 -29.36 -1.54
N SER A 468 -27.14 -30.43 -0.92
CA SER A 468 -28.46 -30.56 -0.28
C SER A 468 -28.67 -29.54 0.84
N GLY A 469 -29.49 -28.55 0.61
CA GLY A 469 -29.96 -27.58 1.58
C GLY A 469 -30.80 -26.55 0.86
N GLY A 470 -32.01 -26.28 1.30
CA GLY A 470 -32.96 -25.37 0.66
C GLY A 470 -32.25 -24.03 0.32
N LYS A 471 -32.34 -23.65 -0.95
CA LYS A 471 -31.75 -22.40 -1.44
C LYS A 471 -32.87 -21.34 -1.43
N ASN A 472 -32.81 -20.45 -0.47
CA ASN A 472 -33.74 -19.33 -0.41
C ASN A 472 -33.13 -18.13 -1.11
N VAL A 473 -33.77 -17.63 -2.11
CA VAL A 473 -33.50 -16.32 -2.76
C VAL A 473 -34.70 -15.43 -2.52
N SER A 474 -34.53 -14.33 -1.83
CA SER A 474 -35.56 -13.35 -1.59
C SER A 474 -35.20 -12.01 -2.21
N CYS A 475 -36.17 -11.39 -2.87
CA CYS A 475 -36.05 -10.02 -3.38
C CYS A 475 -37.28 -9.24 -2.89
N TYR A 476 -37.07 -8.32 -1.97
CA TYR A 476 -38.13 -7.51 -1.38
C TYR A 476 -38.05 -6.06 -1.88
N MET A 477 -39.20 -5.51 -2.33
CA MET A 477 -39.27 -4.18 -2.95
C MET A 477 -38.27 -3.98 -4.09
N CYS A 478 -38.14 -4.98 -4.96
CA CYS A 478 -37.25 -4.92 -6.11
C CYS A 478 -38.02 -4.30 -7.32
N SER A 479 -37.30 -3.53 -8.13
CA SER A 479 -37.90 -2.91 -9.32
C SER A 479 -36.95 -2.95 -10.53
N SER A 480 -37.53 -3.19 -11.71
CA SER A 480 -36.83 -3.21 -13.00
C SER A 480 -37.55 -2.28 -13.99
N PHE A 481 -36.78 -1.37 -14.59
CA PHE A 481 -37.26 -0.36 -15.52
C PHE A 481 -36.46 -0.38 -16.82
N ASN A 482 -37.12 -0.50 -17.97
CA ASN A 482 -36.48 -0.36 -19.28
C ASN A 482 -35.28 -1.30 -19.54
N ASP A 483 -35.25 -2.43 -18.91
CA ASP A 483 -34.31 -3.51 -19.23
C ASP A 483 -34.87 -4.31 -20.41
N GLU A 484 -34.05 -5.04 -21.16
CA GLU A 484 -34.55 -5.88 -22.25
C GLU A 484 -35.51 -6.92 -21.71
N TRP A 485 -35.21 -7.49 -20.54
CA TRP A 485 -36.12 -8.34 -19.76
C TRP A 485 -36.13 -7.85 -18.30
N GLY A 486 -37.31 -7.71 -17.71
CA GLY A 486 -37.40 -7.31 -16.30
C GLY A 486 -36.77 -8.34 -15.39
N VAL A 487 -37.19 -9.61 -15.49
CA VAL A 487 -36.68 -10.74 -14.71
C VAL A 487 -36.53 -11.96 -15.61
N THR A 488 -35.37 -12.61 -15.52
CA THR A 488 -35.14 -13.91 -16.17
C THR A 488 -34.78 -14.94 -15.10
N VAL A 489 -35.47 -16.08 -15.11
CA VAL A 489 -35.21 -17.21 -14.21
C VAL A 489 -34.90 -18.42 -15.07
N ARG A 490 -33.79 -19.08 -14.80
CA ARG A 490 -33.40 -20.36 -15.40
C ARG A 490 -33.28 -21.40 -14.30
N ASP A 491 -33.81 -22.59 -14.59
CA ASP A 491 -33.88 -23.71 -13.68
C ASP A 491 -34.69 -23.43 -12.39
N SER A 492 -34.99 -24.43 -11.62
CA SER A 492 -35.91 -24.31 -10.47
C SER A 492 -35.13 -23.79 -9.23
N ILE A 493 -35.44 -22.58 -8.82
CA ILE A 493 -34.97 -22.00 -7.57
C ILE A 493 -36.19 -21.77 -6.67
N ASP A 494 -36.05 -21.95 -5.37
CA ASP A 494 -37.02 -21.43 -4.39
C ASP A 494 -36.89 -19.91 -4.33
N LEU A 495 -37.40 -19.23 -5.35
CA LEU A 495 -37.34 -17.80 -5.52
C LEU A 495 -38.59 -17.14 -4.95
N GLN A 496 -38.42 -16.22 -4.01
CA GLN A 496 -39.46 -15.37 -3.47
C GLN A 496 -39.29 -13.94 -3.95
N LEU A 497 -40.17 -13.48 -4.81
CA LEU A 497 -40.27 -12.10 -5.30
C LEU A 497 -41.43 -11.41 -4.60
N ILE A 498 -41.14 -10.55 -3.64
CA ILE A 498 -42.17 -9.86 -2.84
C ILE A 498 -42.14 -8.37 -3.23
N ASP A 499 -43.31 -7.81 -3.56
CA ASP A 499 -43.45 -6.41 -3.98
C ASP A 499 -42.60 -6.04 -5.20
N LEU A 500 -42.46 -6.96 -6.17
CA LEU A 500 -41.72 -6.75 -7.41
C LEU A 500 -42.47 -5.80 -8.34
N THR A 501 -41.78 -4.76 -8.81
CA THR A 501 -42.32 -3.86 -9.85
C THR A 501 -41.48 -3.99 -11.13
N ILE A 502 -42.14 -4.34 -12.26
CA ILE A 502 -41.53 -4.36 -13.59
C ILE A 502 -42.27 -3.33 -14.46
N ARG A 503 -41.49 -2.42 -15.09
CA ARG A 503 -42.03 -1.42 -16.01
C ARG A 503 -41.10 -1.28 -17.22
N ASN A 504 -41.72 -1.20 -18.40
CA ASN A 504 -41.04 -0.86 -19.66
C ASN A 504 -41.04 0.65 -19.90
#